data_ff60abe847a0aba36283896dbbdc956a
#
_entry.id   ff60abe847a0aba36283896dbbdc956a
#
_cell.length_a   1.000
_cell.length_b   1.000
_cell.length_c   1.000
_cell.angle_alpha   90.00
_cell.angle_beta   90.00
_cell.angle_gamma   90.00
#
_symmetry.space_group_name_H-M   'P 1'
#
loop_
_entity.id
_entity.type
_entity.pdbx_description
1 polymer ?
#
loop_
_entity_poly.entity_id
_entity_poly.type
_entity_poly.pdbx_seq_one_letter_code
_entity_poly.pdbx_strand_id
1 'polypeptide(L)'
;MSSLSTRRQFLAQIGVATAGAALPRGQWLSAARGEAPERSSRVIIARDDALAGGSVDEHRDLLRKLLDASMQRLSGARDAAAAWRRWFKPTDRVGIKVNTLGHSTQPAVVDAVVAGLRQADVPAENIIIWDRFDAELDKAGFKLSRAAQGVKCYGTDAEAIGSGYQSNIETSGQIGSSFSRIVAEQVDVLISVPVLKDHNLAGVSLGMKGFYGAIHNPNKYHDDNCDPFIVDVVSHRFVRPRWRLTVCDATRAQCHGGPPKHPGYAWAFGGLIVGTDFVAVDAVGADLLEAERKARGLKSLAEENRPPRHIATAGVRGLGVADLAKIERVEV
;
A
#
# COMPACT_ATOMS: atom_id res chain seq x y z
N MET A 1 -50.05 -29.81 -26.93
CA MET A 1 -49.15 -29.40 -28.03
C MET A 1 -49.01 -27.88 -27.97
N SER A 2 -48.00 -27.37 -27.28
CA SER A 2 -47.73 -25.95 -27.15
C SER A 2 -46.67 -25.54 -28.18
N SER A 3 -47.03 -24.64 -29.08
CA SER A 3 -46.13 -24.12 -30.13
C SER A 3 -45.10 -23.19 -29.53
N LEU A 4 -43.82 -23.53 -29.72
CA LEU A 4 -42.69 -22.68 -29.39
C LEU A 4 -42.64 -21.52 -30.39
N SER A 5 -42.78 -20.28 -29.89
CA SER A 5 -42.59 -19.04 -30.64
C SER A 5 -41.13 -18.89 -31.06
N THR A 6 -40.88 -18.60 -32.33
CA THR A 6 -39.54 -18.42 -32.87
C THR A 6 -38.97 -17.02 -32.50
N ARG A 7 -37.65 -16.91 -32.42
CA ARG A 7 -36.93 -15.62 -32.15
C ARG A 7 -37.37 -14.45 -33.03
N ARG A 8 -37.86 -14.71 -34.25
CA ARG A 8 -38.41 -13.70 -35.16
C ARG A 8 -39.75 -13.12 -34.71
N GLN A 9 -40.59 -13.92 -34.05
CA GLN A 9 -41.88 -13.45 -33.55
C GLN A 9 -41.74 -12.62 -32.28
N PHE A 10 -40.75 -12.91 -31.45
CA PHE A 10 -40.43 -12.11 -30.25
C PHE A 10 -39.94 -10.69 -30.59
N LEU A 11 -39.13 -10.54 -31.65
CA LEU A 11 -38.63 -9.23 -32.07
C LEU A 11 -39.67 -8.35 -32.80
N ALA A 12 -40.73 -8.95 -33.35
CA ALA A 12 -41.83 -8.22 -34.00
C ALA A 12 -42.85 -7.61 -33.01
N GLN A 13 -42.86 -8.06 -31.74
CA GLN A 13 -43.78 -7.54 -30.71
C GLN A 13 -43.24 -6.35 -29.90
N ILE A 14 -41.95 -5.99 -30.08
CA ILE A 14 -41.33 -4.82 -29.39
C ILE A 14 -41.40 -3.54 -30.28
N GLY A 15 -41.93 -3.63 -31.49
CA GLY A 15 -41.85 -2.62 -32.51
C GLY A 15 -43.02 -1.63 -32.63
N VAL A 16 -43.97 -1.54 -31.69
CA VAL A 16 -45.09 -0.58 -31.80
C VAL A 16 -45.42 0.02 -30.44
N ALA A 17 -44.73 1.04 -30.04
CA ALA A 17 -45.18 2.15 -29.18
C ALA A 17 -44.09 3.22 -28.99
N THR A 18 -43.79 3.99 -30.02
CA THR A 18 -43.19 5.32 -29.83
C THR A 18 -43.95 6.33 -30.70
N ALA A 19 -45.10 6.75 -30.21
CA ALA A 19 -45.72 7.97 -30.67
C ALA A 19 -44.91 9.16 -30.15
N GLY A 20 -44.53 10.06 -31.04
CA GLY A 20 -43.61 11.15 -30.77
C GLY A 20 -44.08 12.13 -29.71
N ALA A 21 -43.13 12.47 -28.87
CA ALA A 21 -43.02 13.77 -28.24
C ALA A 21 -41.67 14.36 -28.64
N ALA A 22 -41.69 15.30 -29.54
CA ALA A 22 -40.55 16.13 -29.87
C ALA A 22 -40.23 17.01 -28.67
N LEU A 23 -39.20 16.65 -27.92
CA LEU A 23 -38.60 17.55 -26.93
C LEU A 23 -37.69 18.56 -27.64
N PRO A 24 -37.73 19.85 -27.30
CA PRO A 24 -36.93 20.87 -27.96
C PRO A 24 -35.45 20.58 -27.75
N ARG A 25 -34.70 20.62 -28.87
CA ARG A 25 -33.24 20.71 -28.88
C ARG A 25 -32.81 22.04 -28.25
N GLY A 26 -32.58 22.03 -26.95
CA GLY A 26 -32.11 23.19 -26.23
C GLY A 26 -31.36 22.82 -24.99
N GLN A 27 -30.09 23.14 -24.99
CA GLN A 27 -29.22 23.27 -23.81
C GLN A 27 -28.93 21.96 -23.06
N TRP A 28 -28.00 21.20 -23.58
CA TRP A 28 -27.11 20.45 -22.69
C TRP A 28 -26.37 21.52 -21.87
N LEU A 29 -26.87 21.77 -20.66
CA LEU A 29 -26.14 22.50 -19.65
C LEU A 29 -24.80 21.77 -19.55
N SER A 30 -23.76 22.39 -20.09
CA SER A 30 -22.40 22.17 -19.71
C SER A 30 -22.37 22.41 -18.19
N ALA A 31 -22.61 21.37 -17.41
CA ALA A 31 -22.25 21.41 -16.02
C ALA A 31 -20.75 21.71 -16.05
N ALA A 32 -20.39 22.95 -15.75
CA ALA A 32 -19.03 23.33 -15.49
C ALA A 32 -18.55 22.25 -14.50
N ARG A 33 -17.66 21.38 -14.96
CA ARG A 33 -16.86 20.55 -14.05
C ARG A 33 -16.09 21.58 -13.25
N GLY A 34 -16.64 21.93 -12.07
CA GLY A 34 -15.86 22.62 -11.07
C GLY A 34 -14.58 21.79 -10.95
N GLU A 35 -13.44 22.40 -11.22
CA GLU A 35 -12.16 21.77 -11.00
C GLU A 35 -12.20 21.21 -9.59
N ALA A 36 -12.10 19.88 -9.47
CA ALA A 36 -11.99 19.26 -8.15
C ALA A 36 -10.79 19.94 -7.48
N PRO A 37 -10.90 20.34 -6.19
CA PRO A 37 -9.83 21.06 -5.51
C PRO A 37 -8.53 20.32 -5.75
N GLU A 38 -7.52 21.05 -6.19
CA GLU A 38 -6.22 20.49 -6.55
C GLU A 38 -5.66 19.76 -5.32
N ARG A 39 -5.59 18.44 -5.41
CA ARG A 39 -5.11 17.63 -4.30
C ARG A 39 -3.61 17.81 -4.20
N SER A 40 -3.14 18.29 -3.06
CA SER A 40 -1.74 18.22 -2.66
C SER A 40 -1.55 17.17 -1.57
N SER A 41 -0.37 16.62 -1.47
CA SER A 41 -0.03 15.65 -0.44
C SER A 41 1.28 16.01 0.24
N ARG A 42 1.47 15.54 1.47
CA ARG A 42 2.72 15.73 2.23
C ARG A 42 3.34 14.38 2.51
N VAL A 43 4.64 14.27 2.24
CA VAL A 43 5.47 13.10 2.55
C VAL A 43 6.66 13.56 3.39
N ILE A 44 6.89 12.89 4.50
CA ILE A 44 8.02 13.16 5.39
C ILE A 44 9.16 12.20 5.04
N ILE A 45 10.35 12.75 4.85
CA ILE A 45 11.60 12.01 4.67
C ILE A 45 12.41 12.21 5.95
N ALA A 46 12.38 11.24 6.84
CA ALA A 46 13.07 11.29 8.13
C ALA A 46 14.39 10.52 8.02
N ARG A 47 15.51 11.18 8.22
CA ARG A 47 16.86 10.60 8.07
C ARG A 47 17.77 10.94 9.24
N ASP A 48 18.66 9.99 9.55
CA ASP A 48 19.75 10.22 10.47
C ASP A 48 20.96 9.37 10.05
N ASP A 49 22.13 10.01 9.98
CA ASP A 49 23.36 9.35 9.54
C ASP A 49 23.79 8.21 10.47
N ALA A 50 23.37 8.22 11.73
CA ALA A 50 23.60 7.11 12.65
C ALA A 50 22.95 5.82 12.15
N LEU A 51 21.80 5.91 11.47
CA LEU A 51 21.14 4.74 10.87
C LEU A 51 21.92 4.15 9.69
N ALA A 52 22.87 4.88 9.11
CA ALA A 52 23.67 4.37 8.00
C ALA A 52 24.71 3.33 8.46
N GLY A 53 25.16 3.39 9.71
CA GLY A 53 26.11 2.46 10.33
C GLY A 53 25.43 1.35 11.15
N GLY A 54 26.18 0.33 11.54
CA GLY A 54 25.76 -0.70 12.49
C GLY A 54 24.52 -1.50 12.13
N SER A 55 23.95 -2.15 13.12
CA SER A 55 22.67 -2.87 13.02
C SER A 55 21.50 -1.90 13.22
N VAL A 56 20.45 -2.04 12.42
CA VAL A 56 19.22 -1.26 12.58
C VAL A 56 18.58 -1.49 13.97
N ASP A 57 18.76 -2.67 14.54
CA ASP A 57 18.25 -3.03 15.87
C ASP A 57 18.89 -2.22 17.01
N GLU A 58 20.12 -1.73 16.84
CA GLU A 58 20.80 -0.87 17.82
C GLU A 58 20.19 0.54 17.87
N HIS A 59 19.40 0.91 16.87
CA HIS A 59 18.85 2.25 16.69
C HIS A 59 17.32 2.34 16.94
N ARG A 60 16.73 1.41 17.71
CA ARG A 60 15.27 1.36 17.98
C ARG A 60 14.72 2.67 18.53
N ASP A 61 15.40 3.30 19.46
CA ASP A 61 14.99 4.59 20.06
C ASP A 61 15.08 5.74 19.06
N LEU A 62 16.08 5.73 18.17
CA LEU A 62 16.23 6.73 17.11
C LEU A 62 15.10 6.58 16.08
N LEU A 63 14.79 5.36 15.65
CA LEU A 63 13.69 5.08 14.73
C LEU A 63 12.35 5.56 15.30
N ARG A 64 12.13 5.32 16.61
CA ARG A 64 10.92 5.82 17.29
C ARG A 64 10.86 7.34 17.26
N LYS A 65 11.96 8.04 17.59
CA LYS A 65 12.04 9.50 17.57
C LYS A 65 11.78 10.08 16.17
N LEU A 66 12.39 9.51 15.14
CA LEU A 66 12.18 9.91 13.75
C LEU A 66 10.74 9.71 13.29
N LEU A 67 10.14 8.57 13.66
CA LEU A 67 8.74 8.30 13.31
C LEU A 67 7.78 9.23 14.06
N ASP A 68 8.00 9.46 15.35
CA ASP A 68 7.20 10.40 16.16
C ASP A 68 7.30 11.82 15.61
N ALA A 69 8.50 12.29 15.25
CA ALA A 69 8.70 13.59 14.61
C ALA A 69 7.97 13.65 13.24
N SER A 70 8.03 12.58 12.46
CA SER A 70 7.30 12.48 11.19
C SER A 70 5.79 12.61 11.39
N MET A 71 5.24 11.92 12.36
CA MET A 71 3.81 11.99 12.69
C MET A 71 3.40 13.39 13.17
N GLN A 72 4.23 14.06 13.96
CA GLN A 72 4.00 15.44 14.36
C GLN A 72 4.00 16.40 13.15
N ARG A 73 4.95 16.26 12.22
CA ARG A 73 4.99 17.06 10.98
C ARG A 73 3.78 16.82 10.07
N LEU A 74 3.33 15.57 9.95
CA LEU A 74 2.14 15.23 9.18
C LEU A 74 0.86 15.82 9.80
N SER A 75 0.74 15.79 11.13
CA SER A 75 -0.47 16.19 11.83
C SER A 75 -0.50 17.67 12.20
N GLY A 76 0.64 18.32 12.35
CA GLY A 76 0.78 19.61 12.99
C GLY A 76 0.56 19.57 14.52
N ALA A 77 0.53 18.38 15.14
CA ALA A 77 0.35 18.22 16.57
C ALA A 77 1.61 18.60 17.35
N ARG A 78 1.44 19.06 18.59
CA ARG A 78 2.53 19.53 19.44
C ARG A 78 3.34 18.38 20.04
N ASP A 79 2.73 17.23 20.25
CA ASP A 79 3.37 16.03 20.82
C ASP A 79 3.03 14.78 20.01
N ALA A 80 3.86 13.74 20.20
CA ALA A 80 3.74 12.50 19.46
C ALA A 80 2.41 11.77 19.73
N ALA A 81 1.97 11.69 20.99
CA ALA A 81 0.73 11.00 21.32
C ALA A 81 -0.49 11.65 20.66
N ALA A 82 -0.57 12.99 20.67
CA ALA A 82 -1.62 13.73 19.97
C ALA A 82 -1.53 13.50 18.45
N ALA A 83 -0.30 13.42 17.89
CA ALA A 83 -0.09 13.12 16.49
C ALA A 83 -0.65 11.75 16.10
N TRP A 84 -0.35 10.71 16.87
CA TRP A 84 -0.85 9.36 16.63
C TRP A 84 -2.37 9.27 16.80
N ARG A 85 -2.94 9.90 17.86
CA ARG A 85 -4.40 9.91 18.11
C ARG A 85 -5.21 10.61 17.01
N ARG A 86 -4.57 11.40 16.15
CA ARG A 86 -5.25 11.98 14.99
C ARG A 86 -5.73 10.93 14.00
N TRP A 87 -5.00 9.82 13.87
CA TRP A 87 -5.30 8.77 12.90
C TRP A 87 -5.73 7.44 13.52
N PHE A 88 -5.43 7.20 14.81
CA PHE A 88 -5.68 5.93 15.46
C PHE A 88 -6.48 6.10 16.74
N LYS A 89 -7.36 5.13 17.02
CA LYS A 89 -8.27 5.10 18.17
C LYS A 89 -8.03 3.85 18.99
N PRO A 90 -8.34 3.84 20.29
CA PRO A 90 -8.25 2.63 21.14
C PRO A 90 -9.07 1.44 20.63
N THR A 91 -10.14 1.71 19.87
CA THR A 91 -11.03 0.68 19.31
C THR A 91 -10.57 0.11 17.97
N ASP A 92 -9.52 0.67 17.36
CA ASP A 92 -9.04 0.21 16.05
C ASP A 92 -8.39 -1.19 16.17
N ARG A 93 -8.75 -2.09 15.24
CA ARG A 93 -8.02 -3.34 15.00
C ARG A 93 -7.07 -3.09 13.84
N VAL A 94 -5.78 -3.02 14.16
CA VAL A 94 -4.74 -2.55 13.21
C VAL A 94 -3.98 -3.70 12.61
N GLY A 95 -3.94 -3.80 11.29
CA GLY A 95 -3.07 -4.68 10.53
C GLY A 95 -1.83 -3.94 10.02
N ILE A 96 -0.65 -4.33 10.48
CA ILE A 96 0.63 -3.83 9.99
C ILE A 96 1.12 -4.79 8.91
N LYS A 97 0.96 -4.40 7.63
CA LYS A 97 1.47 -5.17 6.49
C LYS A 97 2.95 -4.87 6.29
N VAL A 98 3.77 -5.87 6.46
CA VAL A 98 5.23 -5.80 6.21
C VAL A 98 5.58 -6.39 4.85
N ASN A 99 6.83 -6.25 4.40
CA ASN A 99 7.36 -6.91 3.22
C ASN A 99 8.48 -7.85 3.63
N THR A 100 8.26 -9.15 3.52
CA THR A 100 9.22 -10.19 3.93
C THR A 100 9.91 -10.87 2.76
N LEU A 101 9.49 -10.61 1.53
CA LEU A 101 10.05 -11.25 0.35
C LEU A 101 11.44 -10.66 -0.01
N GLY A 102 12.47 -11.44 0.21
CA GLY A 102 13.84 -11.12 -0.18
C GLY A 102 14.50 -10.04 0.69
N HIS A 103 14.63 -8.80 0.19
CA HIS A 103 15.08 -7.67 1.01
C HIS A 103 13.90 -7.20 1.86
N SER A 104 13.95 -7.47 3.17
CA SER A 104 12.79 -7.44 4.06
C SER A 104 12.72 -6.18 4.91
N THR A 105 11.50 -5.82 5.33
CA THR A 105 11.24 -4.82 6.38
C THR A 105 11.99 -5.18 7.66
N GLN A 106 12.63 -4.20 8.29
CA GLN A 106 13.34 -4.40 9.55
C GLN A 106 12.37 -4.44 10.73
N PRO A 107 12.43 -5.46 11.62
CA PRO A 107 11.57 -5.53 12.81
C PRO A 107 11.62 -4.27 13.67
N ALA A 108 12.79 -3.64 13.83
CA ALA A 108 12.95 -2.42 14.60
C ALA A 108 12.09 -1.25 14.10
N VAL A 109 11.85 -1.14 12.78
CA VAL A 109 10.95 -0.13 12.20
C VAL A 109 9.50 -0.42 12.59
N VAL A 110 9.11 -1.71 12.58
CA VAL A 110 7.75 -2.13 12.97
C VAL A 110 7.53 -1.93 14.47
N ASP A 111 8.54 -2.15 15.30
CA ASP A 111 8.49 -1.87 16.74
C ASP A 111 8.24 -0.37 17.00
N ALA A 112 8.84 0.53 16.21
CA ALA A 112 8.56 1.96 16.29
C ALA A 112 7.10 2.28 15.95
N VAL A 113 6.52 1.62 14.93
CA VAL A 113 5.09 1.75 14.58
C VAL A 113 4.20 1.25 15.71
N VAL A 114 4.51 0.08 16.29
CA VAL A 114 3.78 -0.49 17.44
C VAL A 114 3.85 0.47 18.63
N ALA A 115 5.03 1.03 18.95
CA ALA A 115 5.18 2.00 20.03
C ALA A 115 4.30 3.24 19.80
N GLY A 116 4.22 3.75 18.57
CA GLY A 116 3.35 4.85 18.21
C GLY A 116 1.85 4.54 18.37
N LEU A 117 1.41 3.35 17.94
CA LEU A 117 0.04 2.89 18.15
C LEU A 117 -0.30 2.79 19.64
N ARG A 118 0.66 2.35 20.47
CA ARG A 118 0.50 2.31 21.93
C ARG A 118 0.38 3.73 22.54
N GLN A 119 1.01 4.76 21.95
CA GLN A 119 0.80 6.16 22.35
C GLN A 119 -0.60 6.69 21.99
N ALA A 120 -1.27 6.07 21.00
CA ALA A 120 -2.68 6.32 20.68
C ALA A 120 -3.65 5.43 21.47
N ASP A 121 -3.18 4.76 22.52
CA ASP A 121 -3.95 3.85 23.38
C ASP A 121 -4.56 2.64 22.64
N VAL A 122 -4.05 2.27 21.45
CA VAL A 122 -4.46 1.04 20.77
C VAL A 122 -3.99 -0.16 21.59
N PRO A 123 -4.88 -1.09 22.03
CA PRO A 123 -4.49 -2.28 22.77
C PRO A 123 -3.54 -3.17 21.96
N ALA A 124 -2.55 -3.78 22.61
CA ALA A 124 -1.56 -4.62 21.93
C ALA A 124 -2.22 -5.82 21.23
N GLU A 125 -3.24 -6.41 21.83
CA GLU A 125 -4.04 -7.51 21.29
C GLU A 125 -4.85 -7.14 20.03
N ASN A 126 -5.03 -5.86 19.77
CA ASN A 126 -5.68 -5.33 18.56
C ASN A 126 -4.70 -5.09 17.40
N ILE A 127 -3.41 -5.38 17.60
CA ILE A 127 -2.36 -5.17 16.58
C ILE A 127 -1.94 -6.53 16.01
N ILE A 128 -1.96 -6.65 14.68
CA ILE A 128 -1.50 -7.83 13.93
C ILE A 128 -0.42 -7.38 12.94
N ILE A 129 0.80 -7.87 13.13
CA ILE A 129 1.89 -7.77 12.14
C ILE A 129 1.73 -8.97 11.20
N TRP A 130 1.73 -8.72 9.87
CA TRP A 130 1.44 -9.79 8.94
C TRP A 130 2.09 -9.64 7.57
N ASP A 131 2.30 -10.78 6.93
CA ASP A 131 2.56 -10.93 5.52
C ASP A 131 1.89 -12.22 5.03
N ARG A 132 2.33 -12.75 3.93
CA ARG A 132 1.74 -13.92 3.28
C ARG A 132 2.08 -15.21 4.00
N PHE A 133 3.34 -15.40 4.42
CA PHE A 133 3.85 -16.65 4.94
C PHE A 133 4.55 -16.48 6.29
N ASP A 134 4.24 -17.40 7.23
CA ASP A 134 4.92 -17.50 8.53
C ASP A 134 6.43 -17.69 8.36
N ALA A 135 6.83 -18.59 7.47
CA ALA A 135 8.24 -18.87 7.22
C ALA A 135 9.04 -17.65 6.72
N GLU A 136 8.39 -16.76 5.94
CA GLU A 136 9.03 -15.52 5.48
C GLU A 136 9.12 -14.48 6.59
N LEU A 137 8.11 -14.40 7.46
CA LEU A 137 8.13 -13.53 8.65
C LEU A 137 9.25 -13.94 9.60
N ASP A 138 9.34 -15.22 9.93
CA ASP A 138 10.40 -15.77 10.80
C ASP A 138 11.80 -15.53 10.22
N LYS A 139 11.99 -15.83 8.92
CA LYS A 139 13.25 -15.58 8.20
C LYS A 139 13.62 -14.09 8.18
N ALA A 140 12.64 -13.19 8.17
CA ALA A 140 12.87 -11.74 8.23
C ALA A 140 13.15 -11.23 9.66
N GLY A 141 13.14 -12.12 10.66
CA GLY A 141 13.45 -11.82 12.07
C GLY A 141 12.24 -11.39 12.90
N PHE A 142 11.00 -11.53 12.38
CA PHE A 142 9.81 -11.29 13.15
C PHE A 142 9.50 -12.46 14.08
N LYS A 143 9.23 -12.17 15.36
CA LYS A 143 8.83 -13.19 16.32
C LYS A 143 7.36 -13.55 16.11
N LEU A 144 7.10 -14.74 15.60
CA LEU A 144 5.73 -15.24 15.42
C LEU A 144 4.99 -15.31 16.76
N SER A 145 3.74 -14.84 16.78
CA SER A 145 2.88 -14.86 17.97
C SER A 145 1.41 -14.92 17.55
N ARG A 146 0.69 -15.89 18.12
CA ARG A 146 -0.75 -16.08 17.97
C ARG A 146 -1.48 -15.97 19.29
N ALA A 147 -0.79 -15.47 20.32
CA ALA A 147 -1.33 -15.34 21.68
C ALA A 147 -2.55 -14.42 21.69
N ALA A 148 -3.49 -14.70 22.57
CA ALA A 148 -4.68 -13.86 22.75
C ALA A 148 -4.32 -12.47 23.28
N GLN A 149 -3.25 -12.37 24.07
CA GLN A 149 -2.73 -11.12 24.62
C GLN A 149 -1.44 -10.72 23.93
N GLY A 150 -1.19 -9.41 23.86
CA GLY A 150 -0.02 -8.85 23.20
C GLY A 150 -0.17 -8.69 21.69
N VAL A 151 0.88 -8.15 21.07
CA VAL A 151 0.93 -7.97 19.60
C VAL A 151 1.03 -9.34 18.94
N LYS A 152 0.17 -9.57 17.95
CA LYS A 152 0.17 -10.77 17.14
C LYS A 152 1.08 -10.60 15.93
N CYS A 153 1.73 -11.68 15.50
CA CYS A 153 2.54 -11.72 14.29
C CYS A 153 2.40 -13.09 13.64
N TYR A 154 1.78 -13.12 12.45
CA TYR A 154 1.59 -14.37 11.70
C TYR A 154 1.23 -14.11 10.23
N GLY A 155 1.51 -15.11 9.40
CA GLY A 155 1.18 -15.13 7.97
C GLY A 155 -0.28 -15.47 7.68
N THR A 156 -0.68 -15.18 6.45
CA THR A 156 -1.98 -15.66 5.95
C THR A 156 -2.07 -17.19 5.96
N ASP A 157 -0.94 -17.89 5.79
CA ASP A 157 -0.84 -19.37 5.80
C ASP A 157 -0.79 -19.97 7.22
N ALA A 158 -0.80 -19.15 8.26
CA ALA A 158 -0.68 -19.64 9.63
C ALA A 158 -1.82 -20.60 10.00
N GLU A 159 -1.51 -21.62 10.80
CA GLU A 159 -2.50 -22.48 11.44
C GLU A 159 -3.10 -21.76 12.68
N ALA A 160 -3.88 -20.72 12.44
CA ALA A 160 -4.52 -19.93 13.48
C ALA A 160 -5.99 -19.67 13.13
N ILE A 161 -6.83 -19.50 14.17
CA ILE A 161 -8.24 -19.12 13.97
C ILE A 161 -8.29 -17.79 13.21
N GLY A 162 -9.00 -17.80 12.06
CA GLY A 162 -9.16 -16.62 11.22
C GLY A 162 -8.03 -16.37 10.21
N SER A 163 -6.98 -17.20 10.16
CA SER A 163 -6.00 -17.18 9.07
C SER A 163 -6.53 -17.81 7.77
N GLY A 164 -5.69 -17.87 6.75
CA GLY A 164 -6.08 -18.36 5.44
C GLY A 164 -6.72 -17.28 4.56
N TYR A 165 -7.30 -17.74 3.47
CA TYR A 165 -8.01 -16.88 2.52
C TYR A 165 -9.53 -17.05 2.68
N GLN A 166 -10.28 -16.01 2.30
CA GLN A 166 -11.73 -16.13 2.20
C GLN A 166 -12.12 -17.22 1.21
N SER A 167 -13.29 -17.84 1.42
CA SER A 167 -13.88 -18.81 0.48
C SER A 167 -14.41 -18.14 -0.80
N ASN A 168 -14.79 -16.85 -0.70
CA ASN A 168 -15.35 -16.11 -1.82
C ASN A 168 -14.26 -15.49 -2.68
N ILE A 169 -14.51 -15.45 -3.98
CA ILE A 169 -13.72 -14.65 -4.91
C ILE A 169 -14.28 -13.24 -4.91
N GLU A 170 -13.44 -12.29 -4.56
CA GLU A 170 -13.72 -10.86 -4.67
C GLU A 170 -13.19 -10.34 -6.00
N THR A 171 -13.88 -9.37 -6.59
CA THR A 171 -13.48 -8.74 -7.85
C THR A 171 -13.20 -7.26 -7.67
N SER A 172 -12.17 -6.75 -8.35
CA SER A 172 -11.85 -5.33 -8.42
C SER A 172 -11.11 -5.06 -9.73
N GLY A 173 -11.69 -4.27 -10.63
CA GLY A 173 -11.12 -4.06 -11.95
C GLY A 173 -10.88 -5.37 -12.69
N GLN A 174 -9.63 -5.68 -13.00
CA GLN A 174 -9.23 -6.89 -13.73
C GLN A 174 -8.81 -8.04 -12.81
N ILE A 175 -8.83 -7.86 -11.49
CA ILE A 175 -8.54 -8.95 -10.56
C ILE A 175 -9.79 -9.70 -10.13
N GLY A 176 -9.66 -11.02 -9.96
CA GLY A 176 -10.61 -11.88 -9.26
C GLY A 176 -9.81 -12.83 -8.38
N SER A 177 -9.89 -12.66 -7.06
CA SER A 177 -9.10 -13.42 -6.10
C SER A 177 -9.75 -13.48 -4.73
N SER A 178 -9.38 -14.50 -3.94
CA SER A 178 -9.68 -14.52 -2.52
C SER A 178 -8.69 -13.63 -1.76
N PHE A 179 -9.18 -12.85 -0.82
CA PHE A 179 -8.33 -12.05 0.05
C PHE A 179 -7.96 -12.80 1.32
N SER A 180 -6.79 -12.46 1.88
CA SER A 180 -6.41 -12.89 3.22
C SER A 180 -7.50 -12.53 4.23
N ARG A 181 -7.89 -13.48 5.06
CA ARG A 181 -8.88 -13.24 6.14
C ARG A 181 -8.38 -12.23 7.15
N ILE A 182 -7.06 -12.05 7.28
CA ILE A 182 -6.50 -10.99 8.12
C ILE A 182 -7.04 -9.64 7.66
N VAL A 183 -6.83 -9.30 6.39
CA VAL A 183 -7.26 -8.01 5.83
C VAL A 183 -8.76 -7.91 5.63
N ALA A 184 -9.44 -9.02 5.39
CA ALA A 184 -10.88 -9.01 5.11
C ALA A 184 -11.72 -8.93 6.40
N GLU A 185 -11.32 -9.65 7.46
CA GLU A 185 -12.18 -9.95 8.61
C GLU A 185 -11.60 -9.49 9.96
N GLN A 186 -10.27 -9.46 10.12
CA GLN A 186 -9.65 -9.28 11.43
C GLN A 186 -9.27 -7.86 11.76
N VAL A 187 -9.04 -7.01 10.74
CA VAL A 187 -8.55 -5.64 10.94
C VAL A 187 -9.47 -4.62 10.27
N ASP A 188 -9.57 -3.43 10.87
CA ASP A 188 -10.36 -2.32 10.37
C ASP A 188 -9.47 -1.20 9.80
N VAL A 189 -8.19 -1.23 10.18
CA VAL A 189 -7.19 -0.24 9.83
C VAL A 189 -5.95 -0.92 9.33
N LEU A 190 -5.34 -0.36 8.29
CA LEU A 190 -4.11 -0.85 7.70
C LEU A 190 -3.00 0.21 7.80
N ILE A 191 -1.83 -0.26 8.21
CA ILE A 191 -0.55 0.42 8.06
C ILE A 191 0.30 -0.43 7.13
N SER A 192 0.87 0.17 6.09
CA SER A 192 1.86 -0.49 5.24
C SER A 192 3.26 -0.11 5.66
N VAL A 193 4.11 -1.11 5.89
CA VAL A 193 5.54 -0.90 6.19
C VAL A 193 6.38 -1.61 5.11
N PRO A 194 6.40 -1.04 3.88
CA PRO A 194 7.18 -1.58 2.77
C PRO A 194 8.66 -1.26 2.94
N VAL A 195 9.48 -1.83 2.06
CA VAL A 195 10.91 -1.49 1.94
C VAL A 195 11.14 -0.64 0.69
N LEU A 196 12.03 0.34 0.78
CA LEU A 196 12.50 1.10 -0.37
C LEU A 196 13.38 0.21 -1.25
N LYS A 197 12.77 -0.51 -2.18
CA LYS A 197 13.48 -1.41 -3.10
C LYS A 197 12.84 -1.46 -4.48
N ASP A 198 13.65 -1.76 -5.48
CA ASP A 198 13.18 -2.05 -6.83
C ASP A 198 12.42 -3.38 -6.92
N HIS A 199 11.80 -3.60 -8.07
CA HIS A 199 11.14 -4.85 -8.43
C HIS A 199 11.36 -5.13 -9.92
N ASN A 200 11.75 -6.34 -10.24
CA ASN A 200 12.13 -6.76 -11.59
C ASN A 200 11.01 -6.61 -12.65
N LEU A 201 9.75 -6.61 -12.25
CA LEU A 201 8.60 -6.46 -13.15
C LEU A 201 7.86 -5.14 -12.94
N ALA A 202 7.54 -4.79 -11.71
CA ALA A 202 6.73 -3.59 -11.40
C ALA A 202 7.54 -2.30 -11.28
N GLY A 203 8.86 -2.36 -11.50
CA GLY A 203 9.80 -1.25 -11.28
C GLY A 203 10.14 -1.07 -9.82
N VAL A 204 9.16 -0.85 -8.95
CA VAL A 204 9.35 -0.70 -7.51
C VAL A 204 8.45 -1.64 -6.71
N SER A 205 8.90 -2.05 -5.53
CA SER A 205 8.08 -2.82 -4.57
C SER A 205 7.13 -1.91 -3.81
N LEU A 206 7.61 -1.12 -2.92
CA LEU A 206 6.89 -0.12 -2.12
C LEU A 206 5.53 -0.57 -1.54
N GLY A 207 4.68 0.39 -1.18
CA GLY A 207 3.45 0.14 -0.44
C GLY A 207 2.38 -0.55 -1.26
N MET A 208 2.05 -0.02 -2.45
CA MET A 208 0.95 -0.56 -3.26
C MET A 208 1.25 -2.00 -3.72
N LYS A 209 2.47 -2.27 -4.24
CA LYS A 209 2.86 -3.62 -4.65
C LYS A 209 2.88 -4.62 -3.49
N GLY A 210 3.18 -4.14 -2.26
CA GLY A 210 3.18 -4.94 -1.05
C GLY A 210 1.84 -5.65 -0.78
N PHE A 211 0.71 -5.08 -1.21
CA PHE A 211 -0.62 -5.69 -1.05
C PHE A 211 -0.92 -6.87 -1.97
N TYR A 212 -0.02 -7.22 -2.89
CA TYR A 212 -0.10 -8.54 -3.56
C TYR A 212 -0.04 -9.69 -2.55
N GLY A 213 0.62 -9.49 -1.40
CA GLY A 213 0.58 -10.43 -0.28
C GLY A 213 -0.79 -10.61 0.38
N ALA A 214 -1.77 -9.74 0.06
CA ALA A 214 -3.13 -9.84 0.58
C ALA A 214 -4.05 -10.76 -0.25
N ILE A 215 -3.65 -11.16 -1.45
CA ILE A 215 -4.49 -11.98 -2.35
C ILE A 215 -3.89 -13.35 -2.60
N HIS A 216 -4.78 -14.32 -2.85
CA HIS A 216 -4.38 -15.65 -3.25
C HIS A 216 -3.80 -15.66 -4.66
N ASN A 217 -2.65 -16.34 -4.83
CA ASN A 217 -1.96 -16.50 -6.12
C ASN A 217 -1.72 -15.19 -6.89
N PRO A 218 -0.98 -14.22 -6.32
CA PRO A 218 -0.68 -12.94 -6.97
C PRO A 218 0.15 -13.08 -8.25
N ASN A 219 0.81 -14.23 -8.46
CA ASN A 219 1.71 -14.44 -9.60
C ASN A 219 0.99 -14.29 -10.95
N LYS A 220 -0.31 -14.59 -11.02
CA LYS A 220 -1.12 -14.41 -12.25
C LYS A 220 -1.34 -12.96 -12.66
N TYR A 221 -0.93 -11.99 -11.84
CA TYR A 221 -1.12 -10.55 -12.04
C TYR A 221 0.21 -9.80 -12.22
N HIS A 222 1.22 -10.44 -12.84
CA HIS A 222 2.52 -9.83 -13.05
C HIS A 222 2.78 -9.36 -14.49
N ASP A 223 1.83 -9.51 -15.39
CA ASP A 223 1.92 -8.98 -16.75
C ASP A 223 1.87 -7.44 -16.76
N ASP A 224 2.26 -6.81 -17.86
CA ASP A 224 2.19 -5.37 -18.10
C ASP A 224 2.80 -4.51 -16.99
N ASN A 225 3.96 -4.88 -16.45
CA ASN A 225 4.57 -4.22 -15.29
C ASN A 225 3.66 -4.25 -14.05
N CYS A 226 2.81 -5.25 -13.91
CA CYS A 226 1.81 -5.38 -12.85
C CYS A 226 0.74 -4.27 -12.85
N ASP A 227 0.57 -3.50 -13.92
CA ASP A 227 -0.41 -2.44 -14.08
C ASP A 227 -1.50 -2.88 -15.07
N PRO A 228 -2.79 -2.73 -14.77
CA PRO A 228 -3.37 -2.02 -13.61
C PRO A 228 -3.60 -2.89 -12.37
N PHE A 229 -3.14 -4.13 -12.33
CA PHE A 229 -3.49 -5.12 -11.31
C PHE A 229 -3.13 -4.67 -9.89
N ILE A 230 -1.97 -4.00 -9.68
CA ILE A 230 -1.61 -3.43 -8.37
C ILE A 230 -2.69 -2.44 -7.93
N VAL A 231 -3.12 -1.55 -8.84
CA VAL A 231 -4.13 -0.53 -8.55
C VAL A 231 -5.48 -1.17 -8.25
N ASP A 232 -5.83 -2.24 -8.96
CA ASP A 232 -7.06 -2.99 -8.74
C ASP A 232 -7.09 -3.64 -7.35
N VAL A 233 -5.97 -4.24 -6.90
CA VAL A 233 -5.86 -4.80 -5.54
C VAL A 233 -6.03 -3.71 -4.48
N VAL A 234 -5.30 -2.58 -4.60
CA VAL A 234 -5.34 -1.54 -3.57
C VAL A 234 -6.64 -0.74 -3.60
N SER A 235 -7.36 -0.70 -4.72
CA SER A 235 -8.68 -0.06 -4.82
C SER A 235 -9.79 -0.82 -4.09
N HIS A 236 -9.54 -2.10 -3.77
CA HIS A 236 -10.55 -2.97 -3.18
C HIS A 236 -11.03 -2.46 -1.81
N ARG A 237 -12.32 -2.73 -1.48
CA ARG A 237 -13.00 -2.31 -0.23
C ARG A 237 -12.30 -2.77 1.06
N PHE A 238 -11.50 -3.83 0.99
CA PHE A 238 -10.73 -4.32 2.13
C PHE A 238 -9.40 -3.58 2.33
N VAL A 239 -8.91 -2.88 1.32
CA VAL A 239 -7.60 -2.20 1.37
C VAL A 239 -7.77 -0.69 1.43
N ARG A 240 -8.24 -0.05 0.37
CA ARG A 240 -8.27 1.41 0.24
C ARG A 240 -8.88 2.15 1.43
N PRO A 241 -10.11 1.87 1.87
CA PRO A 241 -10.75 2.65 2.94
C PRO A 241 -10.13 2.41 4.32
N ARG A 242 -9.34 1.35 4.48
CA ARG A 242 -8.68 0.96 5.73
C ARG A 242 -7.23 1.44 5.82
N TRP A 243 -6.60 1.78 4.69
CA TRP A 243 -5.20 2.20 4.65
C TRP A 243 -5.04 3.64 5.15
N ARG A 244 -4.45 3.81 6.34
CA ARG A 244 -4.29 5.12 6.99
C ARG A 244 -2.89 5.67 6.97
N LEU A 245 -1.87 4.81 6.96
CA LEU A 245 -0.48 5.23 7.07
C LEU A 245 0.44 4.32 6.26
N THR A 246 1.44 4.91 5.63
CA THR A 246 2.59 4.22 5.07
C THR A 246 3.84 4.68 5.79
N VAL A 247 4.63 3.73 6.27
CA VAL A 247 5.97 3.94 6.85
C VAL A 247 6.94 3.10 6.03
N CYS A 248 7.47 3.67 4.95
CA CYS A 248 8.43 2.94 4.12
C CYS A 248 9.77 2.85 4.84
N ASP A 249 10.22 1.63 5.08
CA ASP A 249 11.54 1.33 5.61
C ASP A 249 12.60 1.61 4.53
N ALA A 250 13.32 2.68 4.69
CA ALA A 250 14.47 3.09 3.90
C ALA A 250 15.77 3.04 4.70
N THR A 251 15.80 2.37 5.85
CA THR A 251 17.03 2.22 6.65
C THR A 251 18.13 1.54 5.86
N ARG A 252 17.75 0.50 5.13
CA ARG A 252 18.57 -0.21 4.14
C ARG A 252 17.74 -0.36 2.88
N ALA A 253 18.06 0.40 1.86
CA ALA A 253 17.33 0.39 0.60
C ALA A 253 18.07 -0.43 -0.47
N GLN A 254 17.40 -0.76 -1.59
CA GLN A 254 18.02 -1.51 -2.69
C GLN A 254 17.51 -1.00 -4.04
N CYS A 255 18.45 -0.56 -4.92
CA CYS A 255 18.10 0.10 -6.17
C CYS A 255 18.07 -0.81 -7.41
N HIS A 256 18.54 -2.07 -7.32
CA HIS A 256 18.54 -3.02 -8.42
C HIS A 256 18.56 -4.48 -7.93
N GLY A 257 18.05 -5.41 -8.77
CA GLY A 257 18.03 -6.84 -8.48
C GLY A 257 16.88 -7.32 -7.58
N GLY A 258 15.96 -6.44 -7.21
CA GLY A 258 14.80 -6.79 -6.38
C GLY A 258 13.76 -7.65 -7.11
N PRO A 259 12.89 -8.37 -6.39
CA PRO A 259 12.66 -8.40 -4.94
C PRO A 259 13.71 -9.15 -4.10
N PRO A 260 14.53 -10.09 -4.62
CA PRO A 260 15.57 -10.74 -3.81
C PRO A 260 16.56 -9.73 -3.20
N LYS A 261 17.18 -10.12 -2.09
CA LYS A 261 18.26 -9.33 -1.50
C LYS A 261 19.50 -9.39 -2.39
N HIS A 262 20.00 -8.22 -2.78
CA HIS A 262 21.20 -8.08 -3.61
C HIS A 262 22.17 -7.09 -2.98
N PRO A 263 23.12 -7.56 -2.15
CA PRO A 263 23.99 -6.68 -1.36
C PRO A 263 24.76 -5.62 -2.17
N GLY A 264 25.16 -5.94 -3.41
CA GLY A 264 25.88 -5.00 -4.28
C GLY A 264 25.06 -3.78 -4.72
N TYR A 265 23.74 -3.85 -4.62
CA TYR A 265 22.83 -2.75 -4.97
C TYR A 265 22.05 -2.21 -3.77
N ALA A 266 22.37 -2.71 -2.57
CA ALA A 266 21.86 -2.13 -1.34
C ALA A 266 22.64 -0.85 -0.99
N TRP A 267 21.94 0.10 -0.35
CA TRP A 267 22.57 1.28 0.22
C TRP A 267 21.89 1.68 1.53
N ALA A 268 22.68 2.34 2.37
CA ALA A 268 22.18 2.88 3.61
C ALA A 268 21.56 4.26 3.34
N PHE A 269 20.27 4.30 3.00
CA PHE A 269 19.55 5.56 2.92
C PHE A 269 19.42 6.20 4.32
N GLY A 270 19.34 5.35 5.36
CA GLY A 270 19.38 5.77 6.75
C GLY A 270 18.12 6.48 7.22
N GLY A 271 16.93 6.03 6.82
CA GLY A 271 15.73 6.74 7.21
C GLY A 271 14.41 6.04 6.93
N LEU A 272 13.33 6.82 7.04
CA LEU A 272 11.94 6.43 6.80
C LEU A 272 11.30 7.40 5.81
N ILE A 273 10.34 6.93 5.01
CA ILE A 273 9.48 7.78 4.18
C ILE A 273 8.05 7.57 4.67
N VAL A 274 7.43 8.64 5.21
CA VAL A 274 6.18 8.52 5.96
C VAL A 274 5.10 9.42 5.36
N GLY A 275 3.90 8.88 5.18
CA GLY A 275 2.76 9.64 4.67
C GLY A 275 1.43 8.92 4.80
N THR A 276 0.35 9.68 4.72
CA THR A 276 -1.04 9.17 4.74
C THR A 276 -1.63 8.99 3.35
N ASP A 277 -0.98 9.52 2.32
CA ASP A 277 -1.27 9.26 0.91
C ASP A 277 -0.28 8.22 0.39
N PHE A 278 -0.75 6.99 0.24
CA PHE A 278 0.11 5.87 -0.17
C PHE A 278 0.65 6.01 -1.60
N VAL A 279 -0.08 6.71 -2.49
CA VAL A 279 0.39 6.97 -3.85
C VAL A 279 1.54 7.97 -3.82
N ALA A 280 1.42 9.02 -3.01
CA ALA A 280 2.46 10.03 -2.85
C ALA A 280 3.75 9.45 -2.23
N VAL A 281 3.61 8.55 -1.23
CA VAL A 281 4.76 7.86 -0.63
C VAL A 281 5.46 6.97 -1.66
N ASP A 282 4.70 6.22 -2.46
CA ASP A 282 5.27 5.36 -3.51
C ASP A 282 5.91 6.21 -4.63
N ALA A 283 5.33 7.37 -5.00
CA ALA A 283 5.92 8.29 -5.97
C ALA A 283 7.26 8.86 -5.49
N VAL A 284 7.33 9.31 -4.24
CA VAL A 284 8.59 9.80 -3.63
C VAL A 284 9.61 8.68 -3.50
N GLY A 285 9.21 7.48 -3.08
CA GLY A 285 10.09 6.33 -3.00
C GLY A 285 10.67 5.92 -4.36
N ALA A 286 9.86 5.95 -5.41
CA ALA A 286 10.32 5.66 -6.78
C ALA A 286 11.33 6.70 -7.28
N ASP A 287 11.10 7.98 -7.00
CA ASP A 287 12.00 9.07 -7.37
C ASP A 287 13.36 8.96 -6.67
N LEU A 288 13.35 8.68 -5.36
CA LEU A 288 14.58 8.45 -4.59
C LEU A 288 15.37 7.25 -5.11
N LEU A 289 14.68 6.19 -5.49
CA LEU A 289 15.29 4.99 -6.06
C LEU A 289 15.91 5.29 -7.43
N GLU A 290 15.23 6.05 -8.29
CA GLU A 290 15.77 6.48 -9.59
C GLU A 290 16.98 7.39 -9.44
N ALA A 291 16.98 8.29 -8.44
CA ALA A 291 18.13 9.14 -8.14
C ALA A 291 19.37 8.29 -7.76
N GLU A 292 19.20 7.27 -6.93
CA GLU A 292 20.29 6.34 -6.55
C GLU A 292 20.77 5.53 -7.76
N ARG A 293 19.84 5.04 -8.61
CA ARG A 293 20.19 4.34 -9.85
C ARG A 293 21.05 5.20 -10.76
N LYS A 294 20.65 6.46 -10.94
CA LYS A 294 21.41 7.45 -11.73
C LYS A 294 22.79 7.71 -11.14
N ALA A 295 22.89 7.88 -9.83
CA ALA A 295 24.16 8.11 -9.13
C ALA A 295 25.14 6.94 -9.31
N ARG A 296 24.62 5.72 -9.47
CA ARG A 296 25.42 4.50 -9.74
C ARG A 296 25.65 4.21 -11.23
N GLY A 297 25.19 5.06 -12.14
CA GLY A 297 25.31 4.83 -13.57
C GLY A 297 24.45 3.69 -14.11
N LEU A 298 23.39 3.30 -13.38
CA LEU A 298 22.42 2.31 -13.84
C LEU A 298 21.41 2.98 -14.78
N LYS A 299 20.86 2.19 -15.70
CA LYS A 299 19.72 2.61 -16.52
C LYS A 299 18.53 2.94 -15.64
N SER A 300 17.70 3.90 -16.05
CA SER A 300 16.41 4.16 -15.41
C SER A 300 15.50 2.92 -15.50
N LEU A 301 14.49 2.86 -14.64
CA LEU A 301 13.49 1.78 -14.70
C LEU A 301 12.74 1.79 -16.04
N ALA A 302 12.54 2.96 -16.64
CA ALA A 302 11.92 3.10 -17.96
C ALA A 302 12.81 2.52 -19.08
N GLU A 303 14.12 2.79 -19.07
CA GLU A 303 15.07 2.23 -20.04
C GLU A 303 15.24 0.70 -19.88
N GLU A 304 14.93 0.15 -18.70
CA GLU A 304 14.87 -1.29 -18.45
C GLU A 304 13.48 -1.90 -18.74
N ASN A 305 12.55 -1.14 -19.36
CA ASN A 305 11.18 -1.57 -19.69
C ASN A 305 10.35 -2.01 -18.48
N ARG A 306 10.63 -1.46 -17.30
CA ARG A 306 9.88 -1.73 -16.07
C ARG A 306 9.53 -0.45 -15.29
N PRO A 307 8.98 0.60 -15.95
CA PRO A 307 8.54 1.79 -15.26
C PRO A 307 7.43 1.44 -14.26
N PRO A 308 7.36 2.09 -13.08
CA PRO A 308 6.33 1.83 -12.08
C PRO A 308 4.99 2.48 -12.48
N ARG A 309 4.37 1.97 -13.55
CA ARG A 309 3.15 2.54 -14.17
C ARG A 309 1.98 2.63 -13.20
N HIS A 310 1.87 1.68 -12.28
CA HIS A 310 0.80 1.63 -11.29
C HIS A 310 0.70 2.90 -10.44
N ILE A 311 1.80 3.65 -10.23
CA ILE A 311 1.77 4.92 -9.49
C ILE A 311 0.97 5.96 -10.28
N ALA A 312 1.28 6.15 -11.55
CA ALA A 312 0.55 7.07 -12.43
C ALA A 312 -0.92 6.64 -12.58
N THR A 313 -1.18 5.34 -12.80
CA THR A 313 -2.53 4.79 -12.90
C THR A 313 -3.34 5.03 -11.62
N ALA A 314 -2.74 4.88 -10.44
CA ALA A 314 -3.38 5.18 -9.16
C ALA A 314 -3.74 6.66 -9.02
N GLY A 315 -2.85 7.57 -9.46
CA GLY A 315 -3.11 9.00 -9.53
C GLY A 315 -4.29 9.34 -10.44
N VAL A 316 -4.30 8.81 -11.66
CA VAL A 316 -5.39 9.01 -12.64
C VAL A 316 -6.73 8.50 -12.10
N ARG A 317 -6.73 7.38 -11.35
CA ARG A 317 -7.94 6.85 -10.70
C ARG A 317 -8.33 7.58 -9.41
N GLY A 318 -7.62 8.65 -9.03
CA GLY A 318 -7.94 9.48 -7.86
C GLY A 318 -7.73 8.77 -6.52
N LEU A 319 -6.81 7.79 -6.45
CA LEU A 319 -6.47 7.09 -5.21
C LEU A 319 -5.56 7.92 -4.31
N GLY A 320 -4.74 8.79 -4.90
CA GLY A 320 -3.82 9.69 -4.23
C GLY A 320 -3.08 10.58 -5.24
N VAL A 321 -2.03 11.25 -4.82
CA VAL A 321 -1.22 12.18 -5.61
C VAL A 321 0.02 11.49 -6.15
N ALA A 322 0.10 11.33 -7.49
CA ALA A 322 1.26 10.75 -8.17
C ALA A 322 2.23 11.81 -8.71
N ASP A 323 1.73 13.04 -8.93
CA ASP A 323 2.51 14.15 -9.47
C ASP A 323 3.45 14.72 -8.39
N LEU A 324 4.75 14.54 -8.57
CA LEU A 324 5.77 14.99 -7.61
C LEU A 324 5.76 16.51 -7.38
N ALA A 325 5.30 17.30 -8.36
CA ALA A 325 5.17 18.75 -8.21
C ALA A 325 4.06 19.16 -7.21
N LYS A 326 3.13 18.25 -6.91
CA LYS A 326 2.02 18.44 -5.96
C LYS A 326 2.27 17.75 -4.63
N ILE A 327 3.47 17.20 -4.43
CA ILE A 327 3.87 16.53 -3.19
C ILE A 327 4.85 17.41 -2.44
N GLU A 328 4.42 17.91 -1.28
CA GLU A 328 5.31 18.59 -0.33
C GLU A 328 6.21 17.55 0.35
N ARG A 329 7.52 17.60 0.08
CA ARG A 329 8.51 16.77 0.77
C ARG A 329 9.08 17.56 1.94
N VAL A 330 8.98 17.01 3.12
CA VAL A 330 9.48 17.61 4.36
C VAL A 330 10.59 16.73 4.94
N GLU A 331 11.78 17.28 5.08
CA GLU A 331 12.91 16.60 5.72
C GLU A 331 12.83 16.74 7.26
N VAL A 332 13.22 15.67 7.98
CA VAL A 332 13.25 15.61 9.45
C VAL A 332 14.47 14.85 9.93
#